data_4d01e2197ad77145c67920b2012cb9cd
#
_entry.id   4d01e2197ad77145c67920b2012cb9cd
#
_cell.length_a   1.000
_cell.length_b   1.000
_cell.length_c   1.000
_cell.angle_alpha   90.00
_cell.angle_beta   90.00
_cell.angle_gamma   90.00
#
_symmetry.space_group_name_H-M   'P 1'
#
loop_
_entity.id
_entity.type
_entity.pdbx_description
1 polymer ?
#
loop_
_entity_poly.entity_id
_entity_poly.type
_entity_poly.pdbx_seq_one_letter_code
_entity_poly.pdbx_strand_id
1 'polypeptide(L)'
;RDSRYTADTAFLKQSYPMMRELLSFCETRLTPSGFLQGKGEDWVFIDWADLDNTGEVCAEQIYYWKALQTAAEISDVLGKQNDYAAQAESLRERIEQNFWNKEKGCYIYSRKDGKADGVVKKHPNIIAVVTGFCDEKKRESILRNVLLNENVPAITTPYMRFYEMAALCELGQKAYVYEEIKKYWGGMLDLGATTFWETYDPRIRLPEQYAMYGRKYGKSLCHAWGASPLYLIGRYFVGLKPSSPGYRTFVLEPAVFELRAFCAKMPTPGGSVRVEWKDNVCKVYSEADCGVLRLPADGGMRTIEIAAGKEYAVQVSNLEETR
;
A
#
# COMPACT_ATOMS: atom_id res chain seq x y z
N ARG A 1 -7.13 2.55 8.70
CA ARG A 1 -5.72 2.96 8.98
C ARG A 1 -5.63 4.06 10.03
N ASP A 2 -6.47 5.07 9.93
CA ASP A 2 -6.41 6.23 10.83
C ASP A 2 -6.45 5.81 12.31
N SER A 3 -7.39 4.97 12.71
CA SER A 3 -7.49 4.49 14.09
C SER A 3 -6.27 3.70 14.59
N ARG A 4 -5.52 3.05 13.69
CA ARG A 4 -4.25 2.40 14.07
C ARG A 4 -3.14 3.41 14.31
N TYR A 5 -3.16 4.54 13.60
CA TYR A 5 -2.15 5.59 13.76
C TYR A 5 -2.47 6.54 14.93
N THR A 6 -3.74 6.86 15.15
CA THR A 6 -4.17 7.88 16.12
C THR A 6 -4.80 7.32 17.39
N ALA A 7 -5.34 6.09 17.36
CA ALA A 7 -6.19 5.50 18.40
C ALA A 7 -7.47 6.32 18.69
N ASP A 8 -7.94 7.14 17.75
CA ASP A 8 -9.12 8.00 17.91
C ASP A 8 -10.42 7.19 17.83
N THR A 9 -10.91 6.76 18.98
CA THR A 9 -12.20 6.06 19.10
C THR A 9 -13.40 6.99 18.98
N ALA A 10 -13.24 8.30 19.21
CA ALA A 10 -14.32 9.25 19.03
C ALA A 10 -14.66 9.41 17.54
N PHE A 11 -13.61 9.49 16.69
CA PHE A 11 -13.77 9.48 15.25
C PHE A 11 -14.43 8.19 14.75
N LEU A 12 -14.04 7.01 15.28
CA LEU A 12 -14.70 5.75 14.92
C LEU A 12 -16.20 5.76 15.25
N LYS A 13 -16.58 6.26 16.44
CA LYS A 13 -17.99 6.37 16.85
C LYS A 13 -18.78 7.29 15.90
N GLN A 14 -18.19 8.41 15.52
CA GLN A 14 -18.80 9.38 14.61
C GLN A 14 -18.97 8.82 13.20
N SER A 15 -17.97 8.07 12.69
CA SER A 15 -17.95 7.55 11.33
C SER A 15 -18.75 6.25 11.16
N TYR A 16 -19.06 5.55 12.26
CA TYR A 16 -19.70 4.23 12.23
C TYR A 16 -21.05 4.20 11.48
N PRO A 17 -21.99 5.14 11.67
CA PRO A 17 -23.25 5.16 10.92
C PRO A 17 -23.01 5.27 9.40
N MET A 18 -22.15 6.18 8.98
CA MET A 18 -21.80 6.38 7.56
C MET A 18 -21.16 5.13 6.95
N MET A 19 -20.27 4.45 7.68
CA MET A 19 -19.69 3.18 7.24
C MET A 19 -20.77 2.12 6.99
N ARG A 20 -21.76 2.00 7.88
CA ARG A 20 -22.88 1.07 7.72
C ARG A 20 -23.73 1.39 6.49
N GLU A 21 -24.07 2.67 6.30
CA GLU A 21 -24.83 3.13 5.13
C GLU A 21 -24.09 2.82 3.83
N LEU A 22 -22.77 3.04 3.78
CA LEU A 22 -21.95 2.69 2.63
C LEU A 22 -21.96 1.19 2.34
N LEU A 23 -21.83 0.34 3.36
CA LEU A 23 -21.88 -1.11 3.17
C LEU A 23 -23.27 -1.58 2.72
N SER A 24 -24.34 -1.00 3.30
CA SER A 24 -25.72 -1.26 2.83
C SER A 24 -25.93 -0.83 1.37
N PHE A 25 -25.34 0.29 0.95
CA PHE A 25 -25.34 0.67 -0.46
C PHE A 25 -24.61 -0.38 -1.32
N CYS A 26 -23.42 -0.85 -0.91
CA CYS A 26 -22.71 -1.91 -1.61
C CYS A 26 -23.56 -3.18 -1.78
N GLU A 27 -24.32 -3.57 -0.77
CA GLU A 27 -25.23 -4.72 -0.84
C GLU A 27 -26.27 -4.58 -1.99
N THR A 28 -26.73 -3.36 -2.29
CA THR A 28 -27.65 -3.09 -3.41
C THR A 28 -27.02 -3.26 -4.79
N ARG A 29 -25.69 -3.35 -4.84
CA ARG A 29 -24.88 -3.51 -6.05
C ARG A 29 -24.39 -4.94 -6.27
N LEU A 30 -24.76 -5.88 -5.40
CA LEU A 30 -24.38 -7.28 -5.55
C LEU A 30 -25.12 -7.93 -6.71
N THR A 31 -24.38 -8.67 -7.52
CA THR A 31 -24.92 -9.58 -8.53
C THR A 31 -25.50 -10.85 -7.89
N PRO A 32 -26.24 -11.69 -8.62
CA PRO A 32 -26.65 -13.01 -8.13
C PRO A 32 -25.46 -13.91 -7.74
N SER A 33 -24.26 -13.66 -8.28
CA SER A 33 -23.01 -14.32 -7.90
C SER A 33 -22.44 -13.81 -6.57
N GLY A 34 -23.04 -12.76 -5.99
CA GLY A 34 -22.60 -12.14 -4.75
C GLY A 34 -21.34 -11.28 -4.89
N PHE A 35 -21.06 -10.73 -6.08
CA PHE A 35 -20.00 -9.78 -6.34
C PHE A 35 -20.55 -8.39 -6.59
N LEU A 36 -19.77 -7.35 -6.25
CA LEU A 36 -20.09 -5.98 -6.64
C LEU A 36 -20.00 -5.83 -8.16
N GLN A 37 -20.94 -5.09 -8.70
CA GLN A 37 -20.91 -4.64 -10.09
C GLN A 37 -21.57 -3.28 -10.20
N GLY A 38 -20.86 -2.31 -10.76
CA GLY A 38 -21.41 -1.00 -11.07
C GLY A 38 -22.57 -1.10 -12.04
N LYS A 39 -23.60 -0.28 -11.84
CA LYS A 39 -24.75 -0.12 -12.75
C LYS A 39 -24.55 1.15 -13.56
N GLY A 40 -25.28 1.29 -14.67
CA GLY A 40 -25.11 2.28 -15.72
C GLY A 40 -24.53 3.66 -15.39
N GLU A 41 -24.93 4.28 -14.28
CA GLU A 41 -24.45 5.58 -13.81
C GLU A 41 -23.35 5.50 -12.73
N ASP A 42 -23.04 4.30 -12.25
CA ASP A 42 -21.99 4.12 -11.25
C ASP A 42 -20.61 4.22 -11.93
N TRP A 43 -19.75 5.05 -11.36
CA TRP A 43 -18.37 5.15 -11.81
C TRP A 43 -17.45 4.24 -10.98
N VAL A 44 -17.20 3.03 -11.51
CA VAL A 44 -16.25 2.11 -10.89
C VAL A 44 -14.82 2.60 -11.18
N PHE A 45 -14.16 3.13 -10.16
CA PHE A 45 -12.81 3.66 -10.26
C PHE A 45 -11.80 2.73 -9.58
N ILE A 46 -10.88 2.19 -10.37
CA ILE A 46 -9.72 1.42 -9.86
C ILE A 46 -8.43 2.22 -10.03
N ASP A 47 -8.24 2.85 -11.19
CA ASP A 47 -7.09 3.66 -11.52
C ASP A 47 -7.45 4.59 -12.69
N TRP A 48 -6.70 5.66 -12.87
CA TRP A 48 -6.79 6.55 -14.02
C TRP A 48 -5.96 5.99 -15.19
N ALA A 49 -6.35 4.84 -15.68
CA ALA A 49 -5.68 4.09 -16.74
C ALA A 49 -6.72 3.48 -17.69
N ASP A 50 -6.25 2.95 -18.81
CA ASP A 50 -7.10 2.22 -19.77
C ASP A 50 -7.51 0.86 -19.20
N LEU A 51 -8.63 0.86 -18.47
CA LEU A 51 -9.19 -0.29 -17.76
C LEU A 51 -10.67 -0.47 -18.13
N ASP A 52 -11.03 -1.69 -18.50
CA ASP A 52 -12.44 -2.05 -18.68
C ASP A 52 -13.05 -2.43 -17.31
N ASN A 53 -13.64 -1.46 -16.65
CA ASN A 53 -14.29 -1.63 -15.34
C ASN A 53 -15.75 -2.10 -15.44
N THR A 54 -16.17 -2.62 -16.59
CA THR A 54 -17.50 -3.25 -16.74
C THR A 54 -17.48 -4.70 -16.22
N GLY A 55 -18.62 -5.16 -15.66
CA GLY A 55 -18.71 -6.46 -15.05
C GLY A 55 -18.23 -6.51 -13.60
N GLU A 56 -17.86 -7.69 -13.14
CA GLU A 56 -17.38 -7.95 -11.78
C GLU A 56 -15.85 -7.78 -11.76
N VAL A 57 -15.34 -6.62 -11.28
CA VAL A 57 -13.92 -6.27 -11.29
C VAL A 57 -13.23 -6.82 -10.05
N CYS A 58 -12.18 -7.63 -10.20
CA CYS A 58 -11.52 -8.33 -9.10
C CYS A 58 -10.96 -7.39 -8.02
N ALA A 59 -10.32 -6.30 -8.40
CA ALA A 59 -9.78 -5.32 -7.45
C ALA A 59 -10.88 -4.70 -6.57
N GLU A 60 -12.06 -4.43 -7.14
CA GLU A 60 -13.23 -3.92 -6.42
C GLU A 60 -13.72 -4.94 -5.37
N GLN A 61 -13.77 -6.23 -5.73
CA GLN A 61 -14.16 -7.28 -4.79
C GLN A 61 -13.19 -7.39 -3.61
N ILE A 62 -11.88 -7.29 -3.86
CA ILE A 62 -10.87 -7.34 -2.80
C ILE A 62 -10.97 -6.09 -1.91
N TYR A 63 -11.26 -4.92 -2.46
CA TYR A 63 -11.54 -3.72 -1.66
C TYR A 63 -12.81 -3.89 -0.81
N TYR A 64 -13.88 -4.47 -1.36
CA TYR A 64 -15.12 -4.74 -0.61
C TYR A 64 -14.87 -5.74 0.52
N TRP A 65 -14.13 -6.82 0.25
CA TRP A 65 -13.68 -7.74 1.29
C TRP A 65 -12.92 -7.02 2.41
N LYS A 66 -11.99 -6.14 2.04
CA LYS A 66 -11.21 -5.37 3.03
C LYS A 66 -12.07 -4.38 3.81
N ALA A 67 -13.07 -3.81 3.18
CA ALA A 67 -14.03 -2.94 3.85
C ALA A 67 -14.84 -3.71 4.90
N LEU A 68 -15.35 -4.90 4.57
CA LEU A 68 -16.05 -5.78 5.52
C LEU A 68 -15.16 -6.19 6.70
N GLN A 69 -13.91 -6.59 6.46
CA GLN A 69 -12.97 -6.88 7.54
C GLN A 69 -12.73 -5.67 8.45
N THR A 70 -12.55 -4.50 7.83
CA THR A 70 -12.34 -3.25 8.60
C THR A 70 -13.58 -2.89 9.40
N ALA A 71 -14.78 -3.11 8.85
CA ALA A 71 -16.04 -2.88 9.54
C ALA A 71 -16.22 -3.82 10.74
N ALA A 72 -15.81 -5.09 10.62
CA ALA A 72 -15.78 -6.02 11.75
C ALA A 72 -14.83 -5.53 12.85
N GLU A 73 -13.58 -5.18 12.51
CA GLU A 73 -12.60 -4.64 13.47
C GLU A 73 -13.13 -3.38 14.19
N ILE A 74 -13.77 -2.45 13.46
CA ILE A 74 -14.35 -1.24 14.04
C ILE A 74 -15.52 -1.57 14.96
N SER A 75 -16.39 -2.49 14.54
CA SER A 75 -17.54 -2.92 15.35
C SER A 75 -17.08 -3.54 16.66
N ASP A 76 -16.05 -4.39 16.64
CA ASP A 76 -15.48 -5.01 17.84
C ASP A 76 -14.91 -3.96 18.79
N VAL A 77 -14.15 -2.98 18.28
CA VAL A 77 -13.62 -1.85 19.09
C VAL A 77 -14.73 -1.05 19.75
N LEU A 78 -15.88 -0.90 19.06
CA LEU A 78 -17.05 -0.15 19.55
C LEU A 78 -18.06 -1.00 20.34
N GLY A 79 -17.81 -2.31 20.51
CA GLY A 79 -18.73 -3.23 21.18
C GLY A 79 -20.07 -3.40 20.44
N LYS A 80 -20.05 -3.32 19.08
CA LYS A 80 -21.24 -3.44 18.24
C LYS A 80 -21.35 -4.84 17.66
N GLN A 81 -22.51 -5.49 17.83
CA GLN A 81 -22.80 -6.76 17.16
C GLN A 81 -22.88 -6.56 15.65
N ASN A 82 -22.30 -7.50 14.91
CA ASN A 82 -22.25 -7.49 13.45
C ASN A 82 -21.97 -8.90 12.91
N ASP A 83 -22.10 -9.07 11.61
CA ASP A 83 -21.78 -10.29 10.86
C ASP A 83 -20.74 -10.04 9.73
N TYR A 84 -20.11 -8.88 9.74
CA TYR A 84 -19.17 -8.46 8.69
C TYR A 84 -17.98 -9.43 8.52
N ALA A 85 -17.49 -10.05 9.60
CA ALA A 85 -16.42 -11.03 9.52
C ALA A 85 -16.87 -12.28 8.72
N ALA A 86 -18.08 -12.77 8.95
CA ALA A 86 -18.65 -13.91 8.22
C ALA A 86 -18.90 -13.55 6.75
N GLN A 87 -19.41 -12.36 6.48
CA GLN A 87 -19.58 -11.84 5.11
C GLN A 87 -18.24 -11.74 4.38
N ALA A 88 -17.20 -11.22 5.05
CA ALA A 88 -15.85 -11.13 4.49
C ALA A 88 -15.29 -12.52 4.13
N GLU A 89 -15.42 -13.52 5.00
CA GLU A 89 -14.91 -14.85 4.71
C GLU A 89 -15.65 -15.50 3.54
N SER A 90 -16.98 -15.42 3.52
CA SER A 90 -17.77 -15.91 2.39
C SER A 90 -17.41 -15.23 1.06
N LEU A 91 -17.16 -13.91 1.08
CA LEU A 91 -16.71 -13.18 -0.11
C LEU A 91 -15.30 -13.61 -0.52
N ARG A 92 -14.39 -13.83 0.46
CA ARG A 92 -13.05 -14.32 0.20
C ARG A 92 -13.05 -15.65 -0.56
N GLU A 93 -13.82 -16.62 -0.08
CA GLU A 93 -13.94 -17.91 -0.74
C GLU A 93 -14.42 -17.77 -2.19
N ARG A 94 -15.43 -16.93 -2.42
CA ARG A 94 -15.93 -16.66 -3.78
C ARG A 94 -14.88 -16.01 -4.68
N ILE A 95 -14.14 -15.02 -4.18
CA ILE A 95 -13.06 -14.35 -4.95
C ILE A 95 -12.01 -15.39 -5.34
N GLU A 96 -11.57 -16.22 -4.39
CA GLU A 96 -10.57 -17.26 -4.62
C GLU A 96 -10.99 -18.27 -5.69
N GLN A 97 -12.24 -18.70 -5.66
CA GLN A 97 -12.78 -19.67 -6.61
C GLN A 97 -12.96 -19.10 -8.02
N ASN A 98 -13.21 -17.80 -8.14
CA ASN A 98 -13.67 -17.20 -9.38
C ASN A 98 -12.65 -16.30 -10.07
N PHE A 99 -11.66 -15.76 -9.35
CA PHE A 99 -10.67 -14.82 -9.91
C PHE A 99 -9.24 -15.35 -9.89
N TRP A 100 -8.91 -16.34 -9.04
CA TRP A 100 -7.58 -16.94 -9.06
C TRP A 100 -7.42 -17.89 -10.25
N ASN A 101 -6.54 -17.54 -11.18
CA ASN A 101 -6.16 -18.41 -12.30
C ASN A 101 -4.94 -19.25 -11.93
N LYS A 102 -5.11 -20.54 -11.77
CA LYS A 102 -4.04 -21.48 -11.33
C LYS A 102 -2.93 -21.62 -12.36
N GLU A 103 -3.24 -21.57 -13.66
CA GLU A 103 -2.25 -21.70 -14.72
C GLU A 103 -1.35 -20.48 -14.82
N LYS A 104 -1.94 -19.27 -14.70
CA LYS A 104 -1.23 -18.00 -14.72
C LYS A 104 -0.62 -17.64 -13.37
N GLY A 105 -1.06 -18.28 -12.28
CA GLY A 105 -0.60 -18.04 -10.91
C GLY A 105 -0.90 -16.62 -10.42
N CYS A 106 -2.06 -16.06 -10.79
CA CYS A 106 -2.44 -14.69 -10.46
C CYS A 106 -3.96 -14.50 -10.46
N TYR A 107 -4.42 -13.38 -9.90
CA TYR A 107 -5.80 -12.93 -10.05
C TYR A 107 -6.01 -12.28 -11.42
N ILE A 108 -7.07 -12.69 -12.11
CA ILE A 108 -7.51 -12.08 -13.38
C ILE A 108 -8.23 -10.77 -13.11
N TYR A 109 -8.38 -9.95 -14.16
CA TYR A 109 -8.90 -8.60 -14.00
C TYR A 109 -10.38 -8.53 -13.69
N SER A 110 -11.22 -9.17 -14.51
CA SER A 110 -12.67 -9.11 -14.36
C SER A 110 -13.41 -10.37 -14.83
N ARG A 111 -14.70 -10.41 -14.53
CA ARG A 111 -15.66 -11.43 -15.02
C ARG A 111 -16.85 -10.72 -15.63
N LYS A 112 -17.36 -11.26 -16.73
CA LYS A 112 -18.59 -10.81 -17.41
C LYS A 112 -19.48 -12.00 -17.66
N ASP A 113 -20.76 -11.87 -17.36
CA ASP A 113 -21.75 -12.95 -17.51
C ASP A 113 -21.29 -14.28 -16.87
N GLY A 114 -20.70 -14.18 -15.69
CA GLY A 114 -20.19 -15.33 -14.93
C GLY A 114 -18.90 -15.96 -15.47
N LYS A 115 -18.28 -15.40 -16.52
CA LYS A 115 -17.07 -15.92 -17.13
C LYS A 115 -15.87 -14.99 -16.88
N ALA A 116 -14.74 -15.60 -16.56
CA ALA A 116 -13.47 -14.91 -16.43
C ALA A 116 -13.02 -14.37 -17.80
N ASP A 117 -12.55 -13.11 -17.85
CA ASP A 117 -12.00 -12.50 -19.06
C ASP A 117 -10.62 -13.03 -19.44
N GLY A 118 -9.94 -13.67 -18.50
CA GLY A 118 -8.57 -14.18 -18.65
C GLY A 118 -7.49 -13.09 -18.76
N VAL A 119 -7.86 -11.83 -18.62
CA VAL A 119 -6.92 -10.70 -18.75
C VAL A 119 -6.10 -10.57 -17.45
N VAL A 120 -4.77 -10.47 -17.60
CA VAL A 120 -3.85 -10.22 -16.51
C VAL A 120 -3.50 -8.73 -16.47
N LYS A 121 -3.82 -8.09 -15.36
CA LYS A 121 -3.40 -6.73 -15.03
C LYS A 121 -2.73 -6.72 -13.66
N LYS A 122 -1.85 -5.75 -13.42
CA LYS A 122 -1.18 -5.61 -12.11
C LYS A 122 -2.16 -5.24 -11.00
N HIS A 123 -3.22 -4.48 -11.29
CA HIS A 123 -4.13 -3.86 -10.32
C HIS A 123 -4.72 -4.84 -9.28
N PRO A 124 -5.45 -5.92 -9.62
CA PRO A 124 -6.01 -6.81 -8.61
C PRO A 124 -4.93 -7.52 -7.80
N ASN A 125 -3.80 -7.82 -8.41
CA ASN A 125 -2.68 -8.50 -7.78
C ASN A 125 -1.94 -7.59 -6.78
N ILE A 126 -1.74 -6.31 -7.12
CA ILE A 126 -1.24 -5.29 -6.21
C ILE A 126 -2.16 -5.17 -4.99
N ILE A 127 -3.47 -5.03 -5.22
CA ILE A 127 -4.45 -4.85 -4.15
C ILE A 127 -4.53 -6.10 -3.26
N ALA A 128 -4.43 -7.30 -3.82
CA ALA A 128 -4.38 -8.54 -3.04
C ALA A 128 -3.18 -8.58 -2.08
N VAL A 129 -2.01 -8.11 -2.53
CA VAL A 129 -0.81 -8.05 -1.67
C VAL A 129 -0.95 -7.00 -0.58
N VAL A 130 -1.27 -5.74 -0.92
CA VAL A 130 -1.29 -4.64 0.05
C VAL A 130 -2.43 -4.71 1.07
N THR A 131 -3.50 -5.43 0.75
CA THR A 131 -4.62 -5.67 1.67
C THR A 131 -4.42 -6.88 2.57
N GLY A 132 -3.42 -7.74 2.27
CA GLY A 132 -3.21 -9.01 2.94
C GLY A 132 -4.24 -10.07 2.56
N PHE A 133 -4.82 -9.97 1.36
CA PHE A 133 -5.82 -10.91 0.86
C PHE A 133 -5.22 -12.28 0.55
N CYS A 134 -4.08 -12.32 -0.13
CA CYS A 134 -3.41 -13.54 -0.59
C CYS A 134 -2.43 -14.13 0.46
N ASP A 135 -2.33 -15.47 0.46
CA ASP A 135 -1.34 -16.21 1.24
C ASP A 135 0.09 -16.06 0.67
N GLU A 136 1.10 -16.58 1.38
CA GLU A 136 2.51 -16.43 1.00
C GLU A 136 2.86 -17.08 -0.35
N LYS A 137 2.30 -18.24 -0.66
CA LYS A 137 2.55 -18.91 -1.95
C LYS A 137 2.03 -18.09 -3.12
N LYS A 138 0.86 -17.48 -2.96
CA LYS A 138 0.29 -16.59 -3.96
C LYS A 138 1.06 -15.28 -4.06
N ARG A 139 1.55 -14.74 -2.95
CA ARG A 139 2.42 -13.56 -2.93
C ARG A 139 3.67 -13.77 -3.77
N GLU A 140 4.38 -14.89 -3.60
CA GLU A 140 5.53 -15.25 -4.42
C GLU A 140 5.18 -15.44 -5.90
N SER A 141 4.04 -16.09 -6.18
CA SER A 141 3.55 -16.29 -7.55
C SER A 141 3.22 -14.94 -8.22
N ILE A 142 2.51 -14.06 -7.54
CA ILE A 142 2.16 -12.71 -8.01
C ILE A 142 3.43 -11.89 -8.28
N LEU A 143 4.42 -11.95 -7.39
CA LEU A 143 5.69 -11.25 -7.58
C LEU A 143 6.33 -11.60 -8.91
N ARG A 144 6.50 -12.90 -9.18
CA ARG A 144 7.17 -13.40 -10.39
C ARG A 144 6.35 -13.27 -11.66
N ASN A 145 5.06 -13.65 -11.58
CA ASN A 145 4.23 -13.78 -12.78
C ASN A 145 3.57 -12.44 -13.19
N VAL A 146 3.49 -11.47 -12.27
CA VAL A 146 2.77 -10.20 -12.52
C VAL A 146 3.62 -8.97 -12.25
N LEU A 147 4.12 -8.79 -11.01
CA LEU A 147 4.69 -7.49 -10.62
C LEU A 147 6.04 -7.23 -11.28
N LEU A 148 6.91 -8.23 -11.36
CA LEU A 148 8.22 -8.15 -12.04
C LEU A 148 8.19 -8.67 -13.49
N ASN A 149 7.03 -9.08 -14.00
CA ASN A 149 6.90 -9.57 -15.36
C ASN A 149 6.69 -8.41 -16.34
N GLU A 150 7.70 -8.14 -17.17
CA GLU A 150 7.68 -7.05 -18.17
C GLU A 150 6.61 -7.23 -19.26
N ASN A 151 6.09 -8.44 -19.48
CA ASN A 151 4.99 -8.69 -20.43
C ASN A 151 3.62 -8.28 -19.86
N VAL A 152 3.50 -8.01 -18.56
CA VAL A 152 2.28 -7.46 -17.96
C VAL A 152 2.34 -5.93 -18.03
N PRO A 153 1.30 -5.28 -18.60
CA PRO A 153 1.32 -3.83 -18.75
C PRO A 153 1.69 -3.07 -17.48
N ALA A 154 2.62 -2.14 -17.61
CA ALA A 154 3.13 -1.33 -16.51
C ALA A 154 2.06 -0.39 -15.94
N ILE A 155 2.15 -0.11 -14.66
CA ILE A 155 1.38 0.98 -14.02
C ILE A 155 1.97 2.32 -14.47
N THR A 156 1.12 3.23 -14.93
CA THR A 156 1.53 4.52 -15.47
C THR A 156 1.16 5.72 -14.58
N THR A 157 0.19 5.53 -13.68
CA THR A 157 -0.28 6.61 -12.79
C THR A 157 0.51 6.64 -11.48
N PRO A 158 0.88 7.80 -10.94
CA PRO A 158 1.52 7.89 -9.62
C PRO A 158 0.60 7.36 -8.51
N TYR A 159 -0.73 7.46 -8.72
CA TYR A 159 -1.73 6.92 -7.80
C TYR A 159 -1.56 5.41 -7.59
N MET A 160 -1.60 4.62 -8.66
CA MET A 160 -1.47 3.16 -8.53
C MET A 160 -0.01 2.72 -8.34
N ARG A 161 0.98 3.50 -8.82
CA ARG A 161 2.40 3.28 -8.50
C ARG A 161 2.68 3.27 -7.00
N PHE A 162 1.93 4.08 -6.21
CA PHE A 162 2.00 3.99 -4.75
C PHE A 162 1.72 2.57 -4.25
N TYR A 163 0.62 1.98 -4.68
CA TYR A 163 0.23 0.64 -4.26
C TYR A 163 1.18 -0.43 -4.80
N GLU A 164 1.67 -0.26 -6.04
CA GLU A 164 2.67 -1.16 -6.63
C GLU A 164 3.97 -1.15 -5.81
N MET A 165 4.51 0.02 -5.50
CA MET A 165 5.73 0.16 -4.68
C MET A 165 5.52 -0.38 -3.26
N ALA A 166 4.36 -0.13 -2.65
CA ALA A 166 4.02 -0.69 -1.35
C ALA A 166 3.95 -2.23 -1.38
N ALA A 167 3.31 -2.81 -2.41
CA ALA A 167 3.27 -4.26 -2.60
C ALA A 167 4.67 -4.85 -2.75
N LEU A 168 5.52 -4.24 -3.56
CA LEU A 168 6.91 -4.68 -3.76
C LEU A 168 7.73 -4.58 -2.47
N CYS A 169 7.56 -3.52 -1.67
CA CYS A 169 8.19 -3.44 -0.35
C CYS A 169 7.72 -4.56 0.60
N GLU A 170 6.41 -4.87 0.61
CA GLU A 170 5.86 -5.96 1.41
C GLU A 170 6.33 -7.35 0.92
N LEU A 171 6.81 -7.44 -0.32
CA LEU A 171 7.40 -8.63 -0.94
C LEU A 171 8.94 -8.64 -0.90
N GLY A 172 9.54 -7.79 -0.06
CA GLY A 172 11.00 -7.77 0.15
C GLY A 172 11.81 -7.08 -0.95
N GLN A 173 11.16 -6.41 -1.91
CA GLN A 173 11.83 -5.79 -3.07
C GLN A 173 12.22 -4.31 -2.80
N LYS A 174 12.72 -3.99 -1.60
CA LYS A 174 13.05 -2.60 -1.21
C LYS A 174 14.10 -1.96 -2.11
N ALA A 175 15.15 -2.70 -2.49
CA ALA A 175 16.19 -2.19 -3.39
C ALA A 175 15.63 -1.79 -4.76
N TYR A 176 14.78 -2.65 -5.36
CA TYR A 176 14.08 -2.32 -6.60
C TYR A 176 13.21 -1.07 -6.45
N VAL A 177 12.43 -0.98 -5.35
CA VAL A 177 11.56 0.18 -5.09
C VAL A 177 12.37 1.46 -4.91
N TYR A 178 13.53 1.40 -4.27
CA TYR A 178 14.41 2.57 -4.12
C TYR A 178 14.84 3.13 -5.49
N GLU A 179 15.29 2.28 -6.40
CA GLU A 179 15.67 2.70 -7.75
C GLU A 179 14.44 3.21 -8.57
N GLU A 180 13.28 2.57 -8.43
CA GLU A 180 12.05 3.05 -9.08
C GLU A 180 11.57 4.42 -8.54
N ILE A 181 11.74 4.71 -7.24
CA ILE A 181 11.44 6.04 -6.69
C ILE A 181 12.39 7.07 -7.34
N LYS A 182 13.68 6.80 -7.41
CA LYS A 182 14.67 7.68 -8.04
C LYS A 182 14.36 7.91 -9.53
N LYS A 183 14.02 6.85 -10.25
CA LYS A 183 13.73 6.91 -11.69
C LYS A 183 12.43 7.64 -11.98
N TYR A 184 11.34 7.32 -11.29
CA TYR A 184 10.01 7.84 -11.61
C TYR A 184 9.81 9.25 -11.02
N TRP A 185 9.91 9.41 -9.71
CA TRP A 185 9.72 10.73 -9.08
C TRP A 185 10.95 11.63 -9.23
N GLY A 186 12.15 11.05 -9.22
CA GLY A 186 13.39 11.77 -9.57
C GLY A 186 13.35 12.31 -10.99
N GLY A 187 12.81 11.56 -11.96
CA GLY A 187 12.61 12.05 -13.32
C GLY A 187 11.69 13.28 -13.42
N MET A 188 10.71 13.43 -12.53
CA MET A 188 9.94 14.69 -12.43
C MET A 188 10.83 15.85 -11.98
N LEU A 189 11.71 15.60 -10.99
CA LEU A 189 12.65 16.61 -10.48
C LEU A 189 13.65 17.04 -11.57
N ASP A 190 14.15 16.12 -12.37
CA ASP A 190 15.06 16.38 -13.49
C ASP A 190 14.42 17.29 -14.55
N LEU A 191 13.09 17.26 -14.66
CA LEU A 191 12.29 18.14 -15.53
C LEU A 191 11.87 19.45 -14.83
N GLY A 192 12.38 19.72 -13.62
CA GLY A 192 12.14 20.96 -12.88
C GLY A 192 10.89 20.94 -12.00
N ALA A 193 10.36 19.76 -11.63
CA ALA A 193 9.24 19.67 -10.70
C ALA A 193 9.63 20.20 -9.31
N THR A 194 8.78 21.05 -8.74
CA THR A 194 8.86 21.52 -7.36
C THR A 194 7.76 20.91 -6.49
N THR A 195 6.83 20.21 -7.11
CA THR A 195 5.67 19.55 -6.49
C THR A 195 5.43 18.21 -7.18
N PHE A 196 4.58 17.37 -6.61
CA PHE A 196 4.21 16.08 -7.22
C PHE A 196 3.19 16.28 -8.35
N TRP A 197 3.48 15.69 -9.50
CA TRP A 197 2.62 15.81 -10.68
C TRP A 197 1.51 14.76 -10.70
N GLU A 198 0.42 15.09 -11.40
CA GLU A 198 -0.74 14.21 -11.62
C GLU A 198 -0.38 12.95 -12.39
N THR A 199 0.48 13.07 -13.40
CA THR A 199 1.03 11.97 -14.19
C THR A 199 2.47 12.26 -14.61
N TYR A 200 3.23 11.20 -14.90
CA TYR A 200 4.56 11.29 -15.47
C TYR A 200 4.81 10.07 -16.35
N ASP A 201 5.29 10.30 -17.56
CA ASP A 201 5.79 9.25 -18.46
C ASP A 201 7.22 9.60 -18.88
N PRO A 202 8.23 8.80 -18.48
CA PRO A 202 9.64 9.09 -18.80
C PRO A 202 9.95 9.06 -20.30
N ARG A 203 9.05 8.55 -21.14
CA ARG A 203 9.20 8.51 -22.60
C ARG A 203 8.78 9.81 -23.27
N ILE A 204 8.00 10.64 -22.59
CA ILE A 204 7.47 11.91 -23.11
C ILE A 204 8.43 13.04 -22.70
N ARG A 205 8.77 13.91 -23.67
CA ARG A 205 9.64 15.07 -23.44
C ARG A 205 8.82 16.33 -23.17
N LEU A 206 9.50 17.38 -22.68
CA LEU A 206 8.95 18.73 -22.63
C LEU A 206 8.77 19.30 -24.05
N PRO A 207 7.71 20.07 -24.35
CA PRO A 207 6.64 20.52 -23.41
C PRO A 207 5.43 19.56 -23.33
N GLU A 208 5.43 18.44 -24.05
CA GLU A 208 4.33 17.49 -24.14
C GLU A 208 3.97 16.87 -22.76
N GLN A 209 4.94 16.82 -21.86
CA GLN A 209 4.70 16.38 -20.47
C GLN A 209 3.61 17.18 -19.75
N TYR A 210 3.36 18.42 -20.13
CA TYR A 210 2.35 19.28 -19.49
C TYR A 210 0.96 19.12 -20.10
N ALA A 211 0.85 18.46 -21.24
CA ALA A 211 -0.41 18.28 -21.94
C ALA A 211 -1.28 17.22 -21.26
N MET A 212 -2.56 17.53 -21.09
CA MET A 212 -3.57 16.62 -20.55
C MET A 212 -4.97 17.11 -20.88
N TYR A 213 -5.94 16.21 -20.96
CA TYR A 213 -7.35 16.55 -21.23
C TYR A 213 -7.55 17.40 -22.50
N GLY A 214 -6.75 17.15 -23.54
CA GLY A 214 -6.80 17.92 -24.78
C GLY A 214 -6.26 19.36 -24.68
N ARG A 215 -5.60 19.72 -23.57
CA ARG A 215 -5.03 21.05 -23.32
C ARG A 215 -3.50 20.95 -23.22
N LYS A 216 -2.79 21.91 -23.85
CA LYS A 216 -1.30 21.96 -23.83
C LYS A 216 -0.71 22.03 -22.43
N TYR A 217 -1.39 22.67 -21.49
CA TYR A 217 -1.00 22.82 -20.08
C TYR A 217 -2.14 22.38 -19.15
N GLY A 218 -2.76 21.22 -19.45
CA GLY A 218 -3.90 20.72 -18.71
C GLY A 218 -3.56 19.90 -17.48
N LYS A 219 -2.29 19.42 -17.40
CA LYS A 219 -1.83 18.59 -16.29
C LYS A 219 -1.75 19.38 -14.99
N SER A 220 -2.24 18.80 -13.89
CA SER A 220 -1.98 19.33 -12.56
C SER A 220 -0.53 19.03 -12.16
N LEU A 221 0.22 20.10 -11.86
CA LEU A 221 1.61 19.99 -11.40
C LEU A 221 1.72 19.96 -9.87
N CYS A 222 0.61 20.09 -9.13
CA CYS A 222 0.53 19.94 -7.69
C CYS A 222 -0.64 19.02 -7.35
N HIS A 223 -0.39 17.71 -7.36
CA HIS A 223 -1.44 16.70 -7.25
C HIS A 223 -1.14 15.74 -6.10
N ALA A 224 -2.00 15.72 -5.08
CA ALA A 224 -1.76 15.00 -3.83
C ALA A 224 -1.52 13.49 -4.02
N TRP A 225 -2.17 12.86 -4.97
CA TRP A 225 -1.99 11.41 -5.21
C TRP A 225 -0.60 11.04 -5.72
N GLY A 226 0.19 12.02 -6.17
CA GLY A 226 1.60 11.82 -6.56
C GLY A 226 2.57 11.79 -5.38
N ALA A 227 2.14 12.17 -4.16
CA ALA A 227 3.01 12.36 -3.00
C ALA A 227 3.40 11.07 -2.26
N SER A 228 3.20 9.92 -2.86
CA SER A 228 3.46 8.60 -2.29
C SER A 228 4.90 8.36 -1.78
N PRO A 229 5.97 8.94 -2.33
CA PRO A 229 7.31 8.76 -1.78
C PRO A 229 7.44 9.13 -0.30
N LEU A 230 6.69 10.13 0.18
CA LEU A 230 6.70 10.52 1.61
C LEU A 230 6.28 9.37 2.52
N TYR A 231 5.18 8.68 2.16
CA TYR A 231 4.71 7.53 2.90
C TYR A 231 5.64 6.31 2.75
N LEU A 232 6.09 6.03 1.52
CA LEU A 232 6.95 4.89 1.24
C LEU A 232 8.27 4.99 2.00
N ILE A 233 8.91 6.17 1.98
CA ILE A 233 10.15 6.42 2.70
C ILE A 233 9.94 6.23 4.21
N GLY A 234 8.94 6.87 4.79
CA GLY A 234 8.69 6.75 6.24
C GLY A 234 8.39 5.32 6.69
N ARG A 235 7.52 4.61 5.96
CA ARG A 235 7.06 3.29 6.35
C ARG A 235 8.05 2.16 6.05
N TYR A 236 8.76 2.21 4.91
CA TYR A 236 9.54 1.08 4.44
C TYR A 236 11.05 1.32 4.48
N PHE A 237 11.52 2.57 4.39
CA PHE A 237 12.95 2.90 4.39
C PHE A 237 13.42 3.44 5.74
N VAL A 238 12.73 4.39 6.35
CA VAL A 238 12.91 4.69 7.79
C VAL A 238 12.40 3.51 8.61
N GLY A 239 11.33 2.87 8.14
CA GLY A 239 10.85 1.58 8.64
C GLY A 239 10.01 1.68 9.91
N LEU A 240 9.46 2.86 10.25
CA LEU A 240 8.63 3.03 11.44
C LEU A 240 7.18 2.61 11.18
N LYS A 241 6.68 1.67 11.97
CA LYS A 241 5.32 1.12 11.86
C LYS A 241 4.70 0.99 13.25
N PRO A 242 3.41 1.38 13.45
CA PRO A 242 2.72 1.09 14.71
C PRO A 242 2.54 -0.43 14.87
N SER A 243 2.88 -0.97 16.03
CA SER A 243 2.56 -2.35 16.43
C SER A 243 1.33 -2.41 17.34
N SER A 244 0.92 -1.27 17.92
CA SER A 244 -0.37 -1.10 18.58
C SER A 244 -1.04 0.22 18.18
N PRO A 245 -2.38 0.35 18.39
CA PRO A 245 -3.08 1.59 18.05
C PRO A 245 -2.47 2.83 18.73
N GLY A 246 -2.35 3.92 17.97
CA GLY A 246 -1.80 5.19 18.45
C GLY A 246 -0.30 5.17 18.69
N TYR A 247 0.44 4.28 18.07
CA TYR A 247 1.89 4.13 18.27
C TYR A 247 2.32 3.89 19.72
N ARG A 248 1.43 3.50 20.62
CA ARG A 248 1.83 3.16 22.01
C ARG A 248 2.98 2.15 22.05
N THR A 249 3.03 1.30 21.03
CA THR A 249 4.21 0.51 20.71
C THR A 249 4.46 0.56 19.19
N PHE A 250 5.74 0.48 18.80
CA PHE A 250 6.15 0.51 17.40
C PHE A 250 7.20 -0.54 17.06
N VAL A 251 7.30 -0.84 15.78
CA VAL A 251 8.46 -1.53 15.18
C VAL A 251 9.21 -0.53 14.31
N LEU A 252 10.52 -0.47 14.48
CA LEU A 252 11.44 0.30 13.66
C LEU A 252 12.41 -0.67 12.97
N GLU A 253 12.36 -0.72 11.64
CA GLU A 253 13.18 -1.60 10.80
C GLU A 253 13.76 -0.81 9.63
N PRO A 254 14.86 -0.05 9.85
CA PRO A 254 15.46 0.78 8.83
C PRO A 254 16.01 -0.04 7.66
N ALA A 255 15.88 0.51 6.45
CA ALA A 255 16.44 -0.07 5.22
C ALA A 255 17.93 0.30 5.09
N VAL A 256 18.76 -0.30 5.94
CA VAL A 256 20.20 0.03 6.07
C VAL A 256 21.06 -0.43 4.90
N PHE A 257 20.55 -1.36 4.07
CA PHE A 257 21.24 -1.81 2.88
C PHE A 257 21.01 -0.87 1.68
N GLU A 258 19.84 -0.26 1.61
CA GLU A 258 19.44 0.61 0.50
C GLU A 258 19.90 2.06 0.71
N LEU A 259 20.02 2.49 1.97
CA LEU A 259 20.36 3.85 2.33
C LEU A 259 21.72 3.90 3.05
N ARG A 260 22.69 4.65 2.48
CA ARG A 260 24.02 4.83 3.10
C ARG A 260 23.97 5.64 4.39
N ALA A 261 23.15 6.67 4.40
CA ALA A 261 22.91 7.50 5.58
C ALA A 261 21.59 8.22 5.48
N PHE A 262 20.91 8.42 6.61
CA PHE A 262 19.73 9.29 6.70
C PHE A 262 19.52 9.78 8.13
N CYS A 263 18.77 10.86 8.26
CA CYS A 263 18.21 11.34 9.51
C CYS A 263 16.73 11.61 9.30
N ALA A 264 15.89 11.08 10.19
CA ALA A 264 14.44 11.22 10.12
C ALA A 264 13.86 11.56 11.49
N LYS A 265 12.82 12.42 11.51
CA LYS A 265 11.96 12.67 12.66
C LYS A 265 10.53 12.32 12.25
N MET A 266 10.03 11.23 12.81
CA MET A 266 8.70 10.69 12.48
C MET A 266 7.72 11.06 13.59
N PRO A 267 6.61 11.78 13.28
CA PRO A 267 5.62 12.14 14.28
C PRO A 267 4.82 10.94 14.72
N THR A 268 4.49 10.90 16.01
CA THR A 268 3.53 9.97 16.62
C THR A 268 2.55 10.75 17.49
N PRO A 269 1.39 10.20 17.89
CA PRO A 269 0.48 10.88 18.80
C PRO A 269 1.11 11.27 20.15
N GLY A 270 2.10 10.52 20.63
CA GLY A 270 2.82 10.80 21.88
C GLY A 270 3.97 11.79 21.74
N GLY A 271 4.37 12.14 20.51
CA GLY A 271 5.53 13.00 20.26
C GLY A 271 6.24 12.66 18.96
N SER A 272 7.49 12.24 19.01
CA SER A 272 8.23 11.83 17.81
C SER A 272 9.22 10.69 18.09
N VAL A 273 9.51 9.92 17.02
CA VAL A 273 10.65 9.00 16.98
C VAL A 273 11.69 9.56 16.03
N ARG A 274 12.91 9.77 16.54
CA ARG A 274 14.07 10.20 15.75
C ARG A 274 14.94 9.01 15.42
N VAL A 275 15.37 8.94 14.17
CA VAL A 275 16.24 7.87 13.67
C VAL A 275 17.37 8.51 12.88
N GLU A 276 18.61 8.18 13.23
CA GLU A 276 19.80 8.52 12.44
C GLU A 276 20.51 7.22 12.08
N TRP A 277 20.77 7.04 10.80
CA TRP A 277 21.59 5.96 10.28
C TRP A 277 22.81 6.56 9.59
N LYS A 278 23.99 6.25 10.06
CA LYS A 278 25.24 6.71 9.48
C LYS A 278 26.41 5.85 10.01
N ASP A 279 27.40 5.59 9.13
CA ASP A 279 28.66 4.90 9.47
C ASP A 279 28.40 3.55 10.20
N ASN A 280 27.39 2.79 9.74
CA ASN A 280 26.93 1.53 10.32
C ASN A 280 26.42 1.67 11.79
N VAL A 281 26.09 2.86 12.23
CA VAL A 281 25.46 3.11 13.53
C VAL A 281 24.03 3.57 13.32
N CYS A 282 23.09 2.88 13.97
CA CYS A 282 21.71 3.31 14.08
C CYS A 282 21.49 3.97 15.44
N LYS A 283 21.17 5.27 15.43
CA LYS A 283 20.75 5.98 16.66
C LYS A 283 19.24 6.13 16.65
N VAL A 284 18.61 5.88 17.78
CA VAL A 284 17.17 5.99 17.95
C VAL A 284 16.85 6.70 19.25
N TYR A 285 15.90 7.61 19.19
CA TYR A 285 15.30 8.26 20.34
C TYR A 285 13.79 8.37 20.15
N SER A 286 13.02 7.90 21.11
CA SER A 286 11.56 8.05 21.16
C SER A 286 11.16 8.95 22.33
N GLU A 287 10.35 9.97 22.06
CA GLU A 287 9.94 10.95 23.08
C GLU A 287 9.01 10.30 24.14
N ALA A 288 7.99 9.55 23.71
CA ALA A 288 6.95 9.06 24.60
C ALA A 288 6.55 7.59 24.39
N ASP A 289 6.82 7.03 23.21
CA ASP A 289 6.34 5.70 22.85
C ASP A 289 7.46 4.65 23.02
N CYS A 290 7.10 3.42 23.36
CA CYS A 290 8.02 2.30 23.42
C CYS A 290 7.97 1.49 22.13
N GLY A 291 9.01 0.71 21.83
CA GLY A 291 9.00 -0.13 20.63
C GLY A 291 10.15 -1.09 20.56
N VAL A 292 10.34 -1.65 19.37
CA VAL A 292 11.47 -2.51 19.06
C VAL A 292 12.20 -2.03 17.83
N LEU A 293 13.52 -1.99 17.91
CA LEU A 293 14.42 -1.76 16.77
C LEU A 293 14.87 -3.12 16.26
N ARG A 294 14.70 -3.34 14.97
CA ARG A 294 15.19 -4.54 14.26
C ARG A 294 16.29 -4.14 13.30
N LEU A 295 17.45 -4.75 13.44
CA LEU A 295 18.61 -4.51 12.58
C LEU A 295 19.20 -5.83 12.11
N PRO A 296 19.83 -5.86 10.92
CA PRO A 296 20.59 -7.01 10.46
C PRO A 296 21.69 -7.39 11.46
N ALA A 297 21.90 -8.69 11.62
CA ALA A 297 23.00 -9.28 12.40
C ALA A 297 23.44 -10.60 11.78
N ASP A 298 24.57 -11.12 12.21
CA ASP A 298 25.07 -12.42 11.75
C ASP A 298 24.02 -13.52 11.99
N GLY A 299 23.55 -14.13 10.91
CA GLY A 299 22.53 -15.19 10.95
C GLY A 299 21.08 -14.74 11.06
N GLY A 300 20.75 -13.45 10.89
CA GLY A 300 19.36 -13.00 10.88
C GLY A 300 19.13 -11.55 11.31
N MET A 301 18.12 -11.34 12.18
CA MET A 301 17.74 -10.01 12.68
C MET A 301 17.93 -9.93 14.19
N ARG A 302 18.66 -8.92 14.64
CA ARG A 302 18.75 -8.54 16.06
C ARG A 302 17.57 -7.62 16.43
N THR A 303 16.90 -7.93 17.53
CA THR A 303 15.81 -7.11 18.09
C THR A 303 16.27 -6.45 19.39
N ILE A 304 16.02 -5.14 19.52
CA ILE A 304 16.41 -4.32 20.68
C ILE A 304 15.17 -3.57 21.15
N GLU A 305 14.88 -3.64 22.44
CA GLU A 305 13.78 -2.88 23.04
C GLU A 305 14.15 -1.41 23.16
N ILE A 306 13.23 -0.54 22.76
CA ILE A 306 13.33 0.91 22.84
C ILE A 306 12.35 1.41 23.88
N ALA A 307 12.88 2.00 24.95
CA ALA A 307 12.09 2.68 25.97
C ALA A 307 11.97 4.18 25.63
N ALA A 308 10.83 4.77 25.99
CA ALA A 308 10.61 6.20 25.86
C ALA A 308 11.63 7.02 26.66
N GLY A 309 12.02 8.18 26.13
CA GLY A 309 12.94 9.13 26.78
C GLY A 309 14.40 8.69 26.82
N LYS A 310 14.76 7.57 26.21
CA LYS A 310 16.10 7.01 26.22
C LYS A 310 16.71 7.01 24.81
N GLU A 311 17.97 7.42 24.71
CA GLU A 311 18.74 7.34 23.46
C GLU A 311 19.46 5.98 23.35
N TYR A 312 19.45 5.43 22.14
CA TYR A 312 20.12 4.19 21.77
C TYR A 312 21.06 4.46 20.63
N ALA A 313 22.27 3.88 20.68
CA ALA A 313 23.21 3.85 19.57
C ALA A 313 23.67 2.40 19.38
N VAL A 314 23.34 1.83 18.22
CA VAL A 314 23.54 0.43 17.90
C VAL A 314 24.46 0.30 16.70
N GLN A 315 25.60 -0.31 16.90
CA GLN A 315 26.51 -0.68 15.83
C GLN A 315 25.96 -1.92 15.10
N VAL A 316 25.89 -1.85 13.78
CA VAL A 316 25.60 -3.01 12.91
C VAL A 316 26.93 -3.54 12.41
N SER A 317 27.28 -4.77 12.81
CA SER A 317 28.48 -5.47 12.36
C SER A 317 28.23 -6.09 10.99
N ASN A 318 29.23 -6.04 10.11
CA ASN A 318 29.25 -6.77 8.83
C ASN A 318 28.05 -6.51 7.89
N LEU A 319 27.92 -5.26 7.42
CA LEU A 319 27.13 -4.97 6.23
C LEU A 319 27.94 -5.25 4.94
N GLU A 320 28.97 -6.11 5.02
CA GLU A 320 29.73 -6.52 3.84
C GLU A 320 28.87 -7.42 2.95
N GLU A 321 28.48 -6.84 1.83
CA GLU A 321 28.23 -7.42 0.51
C GLU A 321 27.47 -8.74 0.41
N THR A 322 26.13 -8.63 0.44
CA THR A 322 25.32 -9.42 -0.48
C THR A 322 24.80 -8.48 -1.58
N ARG A 323 25.71 -8.06 -2.46
CA ARG A 323 25.38 -7.42 -3.74
C ARG A 323 25.21 -8.46 -4.81
#